data_cbfa0dfb364b0cef987e57948f89408e
#
_entry.id   cbfa0dfb364b0cef987e57948f89408e
#
_cell.length_a   1.000
_cell.length_b   1.000
_cell.length_c   1.000
_cell.angle_alpha   90.00
_cell.angle_beta   90.00
_cell.angle_gamma   90.00
#
_symmetry.space_group_name_H-M   'P 1'
#
loop_
_entity.id
_entity.type
_entity.pdbx_description
1 polymer ?
#
loop_
_entity_poly.entity_id
_entity_poly.type
_entity_poly.pdbx_seq_one_letter_code
_entity_poly.pdbx_strand_id
1 'polypeptide(L)'
;MEGGAARIGGRVHRLPQGYLALVVPEETILARGTTDAAADVRCQGTIVAEAAPQDPTWSDVPGELLTFDDPQKRLPRIDRLEGFHPGALSLYQRVLLPIRGANGLRAAAWAYVEGELARRS
;
A
#
# COMPACT_ATOMS: atom_id res chain seq x y z
N MET A 1 -11.69 14.78 0.31
CA MET A 1 -10.48 13.97 0.57
C MET A 1 -9.72 14.58 1.73
N GLU A 2 -9.41 13.77 2.70
CA GLU A 2 -8.60 14.18 3.84
C GLU A 2 -7.26 13.46 3.79
N GLY A 3 -6.22 14.12 4.26
CA GLY A 3 -4.89 13.55 4.34
C GLY A 3 -4.31 13.69 5.73
N GLY A 4 -3.44 12.77 6.10
CA GLY A 4 -2.73 12.79 7.38
C GLY A 4 -1.39 12.10 7.27
N ALA A 5 -0.46 12.48 8.14
CA ALA A 5 0.85 11.85 8.16
C ALA A 5 0.74 10.39 8.59
N ALA A 6 1.47 9.51 7.91
CA ALA A 6 1.52 8.09 8.21
C ALA A 6 2.92 7.55 7.98
N ARG A 7 3.23 6.40 8.60
CA ARG A 7 4.51 5.72 8.46
C ARG A 7 4.31 4.24 8.22
N ILE A 8 5.17 3.69 7.37
CA ILE A 8 5.17 2.27 6.99
C ILE A 8 6.58 1.74 7.11
N GLY A 9 6.74 0.53 7.63
CA GLY A 9 8.03 -0.15 7.59
C GLY A 9 8.35 -0.62 6.18
N GLY A 10 9.48 -0.19 5.63
CA GLY A 10 9.85 -0.54 4.26
C GLY A 10 11.14 0.11 3.80
N ARG A 11 11.36 0.06 2.50
CA ARG A 11 12.47 0.73 1.82
C ARG A 11 11.98 1.33 0.53
N VAL A 12 12.49 2.52 0.20
CA VAL A 12 12.20 3.17 -1.08
C VAL A 12 13.45 3.13 -1.92
N HIS A 13 13.34 2.72 -3.18
CA HIS A 13 14.45 2.77 -4.12
C HIS A 13 13.98 3.31 -5.47
N ARG A 14 14.95 3.75 -6.28
CA ARG A 14 14.66 4.27 -7.61
C ARG A 14 14.82 3.17 -8.65
N LEU A 15 13.80 3.00 -9.48
CA LEU A 15 13.84 2.10 -10.63
C LEU A 15 14.68 2.71 -11.76
N PRO A 16 15.20 1.88 -12.69
CA PRO A 16 15.97 2.38 -13.83
C PRO A 16 15.24 3.45 -14.65
N GLN A 17 13.91 3.40 -14.70
CA GLN A 17 13.09 4.38 -15.42
C GLN A 17 12.92 5.71 -14.66
N GLY A 18 13.46 5.82 -13.44
CA GLY A 18 13.36 7.02 -12.62
C GLY A 18 12.21 7.03 -11.63
N TYR A 19 11.28 6.08 -11.69
CA TYR A 19 10.19 5.97 -10.73
C TYR A 19 10.68 5.45 -9.39
N LEU A 20 9.99 5.82 -8.31
CA LEU A 20 10.26 5.29 -6.98
C LEU A 20 9.44 4.03 -6.73
N ALA A 21 10.02 3.06 -6.06
CA ALA A 21 9.34 1.84 -5.65
C ALA A 21 9.47 1.64 -4.15
N LEU A 22 8.36 1.27 -3.50
CA LEU A 22 8.32 0.89 -2.11
C LEU A 22 8.40 -0.63 -2.02
N VAL A 23 9.31 -1.11 -1.20
CA VAL A 23 9.44 -2.53 -0.85
C VAL A 23 9.12 -2.69 0.61
N VAL A 24 8.27 -3.66 0.94
CA VAL A 24 7.84 -3.92 2.32
C VAL A 24 8.17 -5.37 2.69
N PRO A 25 8.33 -5.66 4.00
CA PRO A 25 8.46 -7.05 4.44
C PRO A 25 7.22 -7.85 4.04
N GLU A 26 7.42 -8.98 3.40
CA GLU A 26 6.33 -9.83 2.89
C GLU A 26 5.34 -10.22 4.00
N GLU A 27 5.86 -10.48 5.20
CA GLU A 27 5.07 -10.87 6.35
C GLU A 27 4.16 -9.77 6.90
N THR A 28 4.37 -8.51 6.51
CA THR A 28 3.51 -7.41 6.93
C THR A 28 2.31 -7.21 6.02
N ILE A 29 2.28 -7.85 4.85
CA ILE A 29 1.17 -7.73 3.91
C ILE A 29 -0.06 -8.43 4.48
N LEU A 30 -1.11 -7.67 4.77
CA LEU A 30 -2.35 -8.17 5.35
C LEU A 30 -3.29 -8.76 4.31
N ALA A 31 -3.28 -8.20 3.11
CA ALA A 31 -4.10 -8.68 1.98
C ALA A 31 -3.52 -8.13 0.69
N ARG A 32 -3.90 -8.74 -0.44
CA ARG A 32 -3.50 -8.29 -1.77
C ARG A 32 -4.71 -7.77 -2.54
N GLY A 33 -4.51 -6.73 -3.34
CA GLY A 33 -5.56 -6.15 -4.16
C GLY A 33 -6.10 -7.15 -5.18
N THR A 34 -7.41 -7.08 -5.41
CA THR A 34 -8.13 -7.96 -6.33
C THR A 34 -8.82 -7.16 -7.43
N THR A 35 -9.53 -7.85 -8.31
CA THR A 35 -10.36 -7.22 -9.34
C THR A 35 -11.67 -6.67 -8.76
N ASP A 36 -12.02 -7.03 -7.52
CA ASP A 36 -13.25 -6.59 -6.86
C ASP A 36 -12.94 -5.49 -5.85
N ALA A 37 -13.02 -4.24 -6.30
CA ALA A 37 -12.73 -3.08 -5.46
C ALA A 37 -13.66 -2.97 -4.25
N ALA A 38 -14.92 -3.36 -4.39
CA ALA A 38 -15.87 -3.33 -3.28
C ALA A 38 -15.48 -4.34 -2.20
N ALA A 39 -15.05 -5.54 -2.60
CA ALA A 39 -14.56 -6.54 -1.66
C ALA A 39 -13.28 -6.07 -0.95
N ASP A 40 -12.38 -5.41 -1.68
CA ASP A 40 -11.13 -4.88 -1.11
C ASP A 40 -11.41 -3.79 -0.07
N VAL A 41 -12.35 -2.91 -0.34
CA VAL A 41 -12.76 -1.86 0.62
C VAL A 41 -13.38 -2.50 1.87
N ARG A 42 -14.22 -3.52 1.72
CA ARG A 42 -14.79 -4.24 2.87
C ARG A 42 -13.70 -4.96 3.67
N CYS A 43 -12.75 -5.57 3.00
CA CYS A 43 -11.62 -6.25 3.65
C CYS A 43 -10.84 -5.28 4.54
N GLN A 44 -10.55 -4.09 4.06
CA GLN A 44 -9.88 -3.06 4.84
C GLN A 44 -10.68 -2.71 6.11
N GLY A 45 -11.99 -2.61 6.00
CA GLY A 45 -12.85 -2.25 7.13
C GLY A 45 -12.96 -3.33 8.21
N THR A 46 -12.63 -4.59 7.90
CA THR A 46 -12.73 -5.70 8.86
C THR A 46 -11.41 -6.05 9.53
N ILE A 47 -10.28 -5.58 9.00
CA ILE A 47 -8.97 -5.89 9.54
C ILE A 47 -8.59 -4.89 10.63
N VAL A 48 -8.30 -5.41 11.82
CA VAL A 48 -7.71 -4.63 12.89
C VAL A 48 -6.19 -4.76 12.74
N ALA A 49 -5.54 -3.65 12.39
CA ALA A 49 -4.10 -3.63 12.23
C ALA A 49 -3.43 -3.64 13.60
N GLU A 50 -2.83 -4.77 13.96
CA GLU A 50 -1.91 -4.81 15.08
C GLU A 50 -0.54 -4.28 14.62
N ALA A 51 0.21 -3.69 15.55
CA ALA A 51 1.55 -3.23 15.20
C ALA A 51 2.40 -4.42 14.78
N ALA A 52 2.86 -4.40 13.56
CA ALA A 52 3.93 -5.29 13.17
C ALA A 52 5.15 -4.98 14.05
N PRO A 53 5.88 -6.01 14.53
CA PRO A 53 7.12 -5.78 15.26
C PRO A 53 8.05 -4.94 14.39
N GLN A 54 8.64 -3.92 15.00
CA GLN A 54 9.62 -3.10 14.29
C GLN A 54 10.88 -3.93 14.03
N ASP A 55 11.10 -4.27 12.77
CA ASP A 55 12.34 -4.92 12.35
C ASP A 55 13.38 -3.82 12.11
N PRO A 56 14.50 -3.80 12.86
CA PRO A 56 15.50 -2.74 12.71
C PRO A 56 16.19 -2.76 11.34
N THR A 57 16.03 -3.82 10.56
CA THR A 57 16.58 -3.86 9.19
C THR A 57 15.73 -3.08 8.19
N TRP A 58 14.52 -2.69 8.56
CA TRP A 58 13.62 -1.92 7.70
C TRP A 58 13.47 -0.50 8.22
N SER A 59 13.49 0.46 7.30
CA SER A 59 13.33 1.86 7.62
C SER A 59 11.87 2.23 7.88
N ASP A 60 11.67 3.32 8.61
CA ASP A 60 10.36 3.92 8.82
C ASP A 60 10.12 4.90 7.67
N VAL A 61 9.28 4.52 6.72
CA VAL A 61 9.03 5.32 5.52
C VAL A 61 7.86 6.26 5.78
N PRO A 62 8.09 7.58 5.73
CA PRO A 62 7.01 8.55 5.89
C PRO A 62 6.16 8.64 4.62
N GLY A 63 4.89 8.93 4.80
CA GLY A 63 3.95 9.11 3.71
C GLY A 63 2.71 9.84 4.18
N GLU A 64 1.72 9.90 3.30
CA GLU A 64 0.43 10.53 3.58
C GLU A 64 -0.68 9.51 3.42
N LEU A 65 -1.53 9.41 4.45
CA LEU A 65 -2.74 8.60 4.40
C LEU A 65 -3.85 9.45 3.78
N LEU A 66 -4.40 9.00 2.66
CA LEU A 66 -5.50 9.66 1.97
C LEU A 66 -6.80 8.90 2.23
N THR A 67 -7.84 9.63 2.60
CA THR A 67 -9.18 9.09 2.80
C THR A 67 -10.12 9.67 1.75
N PHE A 68 -10.83 8.79 1.03
CA PHE A 68 -11.71 9.17 -0.07
C PHE A 68 -13.18 8.93 0.29
N ASP A 69 -14.06 9.77 -0.25
CA ASP A 69 -15.50 9.69 -0.01
C ASP A 69 -16.12 8.45 -0.64
N ASP A 70 -15.63 8.01 -1.78
CA ASP A 70 -16.17 6.88 -2.52
C ASP A 70 -15.04 5.96 -2.96
N PRO A 71 -14.45 5.20 -2.01
CA PRO A 71 -13.27 4.40 -2.31
C PRO A 71 -13.51 3.30 -3.35
N GLN A 72 -14.72 2.75 -3.42
CA GLN A 72 -15.04 1.71 -4.38
C GLN A 72 -14.96 2.19 -5.83
N LYS A 73 -15.31 3.45 -6.08
CA LYS A 73 -15.20 4.06 -7.41
C LYS A 73 -13.81 4.59 -7.69
N ARG A 74 -13.15 5.13 -6.66
CA ARG A 74 -11.84 5.78 -6.83
C ARG A 74 -10.70 4.78 -6.96
N LEU A 75 -10.79 3.66 -6.25
CA LEU A 75 -9.72 2.68 -6.19
C LEU A 75 -9.33 2.13 -7.59
N PRO A 76 -10.27 1.71 -8.46
CA PRO A 76 -9.89 1.26 -9.81
C PRO A 76 -9.22 2.34 -10.66
N ARG A 77 -9.57 3.61 -10.46
CA ARG A 77 -8.93 4.71 -11.18
C ARG A 77 -7.51 4.94 -10.73
N ILE A 78 -7.28 4.87 -9.42
CA ILE A 78 -5.93 4.98 -8.86
C ILE A 78 -5.08 3.79 -9.29
N ASP A 79 -5.63 2.59 -9.30
CA ASP A 79 -4.95 1.39 -9.78
C ASP A 79 -4.42 1.60 -11.21
N ARG A 80 -5.23 2.15 -12.09
CA ARG A 80 -4.80 2.43 -13.47
C ARG A 80 -3.68 3.46 -13.53
N LEU A 81 -3.76 4.52 -12.73
CA LEU A 81 -2.71 5.54 -12.67
C LEU A 81 -1.40 4.98 -12.14
N GLU A 82 -1.47 4.05 -11.19
CA GLU A 82 -0.29 3.44 -10.58
C GLU A 82 0.23 2.22 -11.37
N GLY A 83 -0.43 1.87 -12.47
CA GLY A 83 0.00 0.73 -13.28
C GLY A 83 -0.22 -0.62 -12.61
N PHE A 84 -1.24 -0.72 -11.77
CA PHE A 84 -1.66 -1.98 -11.18
C PHE A 84 -2.79 -2.60 -11.98
N HIS A 85 -2.58 -3.84 -12.42
CA HIS A 85 -3.55 -4.63 -13.17
C HIS A 85 -3.83 -5.92 -12.39
N PRO A 86 -4.91 -5.96 -11.57
CA PRO A 86 -5.21 -7.15 -10.75
C PRO A 86 -5.29 -8.42 -11.59
N GLY A 87 -4.62 -9.48 -11.12
CA GLY A 87 -4.58 -10.74 -11.84
C GLY A 87 -3.57 -10.80 -12.98
N ALA A 88 -2.80 -9.76 -13.25
CA ALA A 88 -1.79 -9.69 -14.29
C ALA A 88 -0.47 -9.12 -13.76
N LEU A 89 0.60 -9.22 -14.54
CA LEU A 89 1.88 -8.61 -14.20
C LEU A 89 1.73 -7.09 -14.19
N SER A 90 2.25 -6.45 -13.16
CA SER A 90 2.12 -5.00 -12.97
C SER A 90 3.44 -4.39 -12.53
N LEU A 91 3.64 -3.11 -12.86
CA LEU A 91 4.78 -2.33 -12.37
C LEU A 91 4.67 -2.14 -10.84
N TYR A 92 3.49 -1.82 -10.35
CA TYR A 92 3.17 -1.74 -8.93
C TYR A 92 2.03 -2.70 -8.62
N GLN A 93 2.01 -3.22 -7.40
CA GLN A 93 0.88 -3.99 -6.88
C GLN A 93 0.30 -3.29 -5.67
N ARG A 94 -1.01 -3.42 -5.47
CA ARG A 94 -1.71 -2.84 -4.34
C ARG A 94 -1.84 -3.88 -3.23
N VAL A 95 -1.35 -3.53 -2.04
CA VAL A 95 -1.39 -4.40 -0.88
C VAL A 95 -1.94 -3.65 0.32
N LEU A 96 -2.58 -4.38 1.23
CA LEU A 96 -3.07 -3.82 2.49
C LEU A 96 -1.97 -3.94 3.54
N LEU A 97 -1.57 -2.82 4.12
CA LEU A 97 -0.46 -2.75 5.06
C LEU A 97 -0.90 -2.16 6.40
N PRO A 98 -0.29 -2.61 7.51
CA PRO A 98 -0.42 -1.89 8.77
C PRO A 98 0.33 -0.57 8.68
N ILE A 99 -0.31 0.51 9.11
CA ILE A 99 0.29 1.82 9.13
C ILE A 99 0.22 2.41 10.55
N ARG A 100 1.13 3.33 10.83
CA ARG A 100 1.08 4.17 12.01
C ARG A 100 0.79 5.60 11.60
N GLY A 101 -0.33 6.14 12.08
CA GLY A 101 -0.68 7.53 11.87
C GLY A 101 -0.06 8.44 12.91
N ALA A 102 -0.37 9.74 12.82
CA ALA A 102 -0.04 10.71 13.85
C ALA A 102 -0.64 10.25 15.20
N ASN A 103 0.03 10.57 16.30
CA ASN A 103 -0.41 10.20 17.65
C ASN A 103 -0.44 8.68 17.91
N GLY A 104 0.32 7.89 17.14
CA GLY A 104 0.39 6.45 17.34
C GLY A 104 -0.84 5.68 16.92
N LEU A 105 -1.76 6.31 16.18
CA LEU A 105 -2.93 5.63 15.63
C LEU A 105 -2.48 4.50 14.69
N ARG A 106 -3.06 3.32 14.88
CA ARG A 106 -2.81 2.16 14.03
C ARG A 106 -4.00 1.92 13.13
N ALA A 107 -3.73 1.64 11.85
CA ALA A 107 -4.77 1.38 10.88
C ALA A 107 -4.23 0.47 9.79
N ALA A 108 -5.11 -0.03 8.93
CA ALA A 108 -4.74 -0.73 7.70
C ALA A 108 -5.07 0.16 6.53
N ALA A 109 -4.16 0.26 5.57
CA ALA A 109 -4.36 1.08 4.38
C ALA A 109 -3.83 0.36 3.14
N TRP A 110 -4.50 0.58 2.02
CA TRP A 110 -4.02 0.13 0.72
C TRP A 110 -2.85 0.99 0.28
N ALA A 111 -1.79 0.35 -0.18
CA ALA A 111 -0.59 1.03 -0.67
C ALA A 111 -0.09 0.32 -1.92
N TYR A 112 0.61 1.07 -2.77
CA TYR A 112 1.22 0.52 -3.98
C TYR A 112 2.69 0.24 -3.70
N VAL A 113 3.08 -1.01 -3.88
CA VAL A 113 4.44 -1.48 -3.65
C VAL A 113 5.01 -2.04 -4.94
N GLU A 114 6.30 -2.34 -4.94
CA GLU A 114 6.99 -2.91 -6.10
C GLU A 114 6.25 -4.13 -6.62
N GLY A 115 5.83 -4.09 -7.88
CA GLY A 115 5.24 -5.21 -8.58
C GLY A 115 6.27 -6.05 -9.29
N GLU A 116 5.82 -7.14 -9.92
CA GLU A 116 6.73 -8.08 -10.56
C GLU A 116 7.48 -7.49 -11.75
N LEU A 117 6.82 -6.60 -12.53
CA LEU A 117 7.49 -5.93 -13.65
C LEU A 117 8.61 -5.00 -13.16
N ALA A 118 8.43 -4.35 -12.01
CA ALA A 118 9.47 -3.51 -11.42
C ALA A 118 10.67 -4.34 -10.97
N ARG A 119 10.42 -5.54 -10.40
CA ARG A 119 11.49 -6.44 -9.95
C ARG A 119 12.33 -6.97 -11.10
N ARG A 120 11.76 -7.07 -12.30
CA ARG A 120 12.45 -7.54 -13.51
C ARG A 120 13.22 -6.44 -14.22
N SER A 121 13.08 -5.20 -13.79
CA SER A 121 13.73 -4.04 -14.39
C SER A 121 15.19 -3.92 -14.00
#